data_70b30d13e8280b6aa71569c408c5065a
#
_entry.id   70b30d13e8280b6aa71569c408c5065a
#
_cell.length_a   1.000
_cell.length_b   1.000
_cell.length_c   1.000
_cell.angle_alpha   90.00
_cell.angle_beta   90.00
_cell.angle_gamma   90.00
#
_symmetry.space_group_name_H-M   'P 1'
#
loop_
_entity.id
_entity.type
_entity.pdbx_description
1 polymer ?
#
loop_
_entity_poly.entity_id
_entity_poly.type
_entity_poly.pdbx_seq_one_letter_code
_entity_poly.pdbx_strand_id
1 'polypeptide(L)'
;MMLMLFCFSCIFAAGYDFDKLGTLARQRYGEEAQKDIEDLQQLVSQLKTAPDVEKLRKINDFFNKKMLFADDIEIWGQSDYWSSPLESIGRQAGDCEDFSIAKYMFLKAANIPNNKLRLTYVKAQLNNGGQKSVRAHMVLSYYATPQAEPLILDNLVPGIYPASERKDLSPIFSFNDKGIWVGSNPNPKDDAQSHLSKWRDVLLRMQMEGLE
;
A
#
# COMPACT_ATOMS: atom_id res chain seq x y z
N MET A 1 42.84 -34.62 12.12
CA MET A 1 42.49 -33.62 11.11
C MET A 1 40.96 -33.52 11.13
N MET A 2 40.43 -32.50 11.86
CA MET A 2 38.99 -32.36 12.16
C MET A 2 38.42 -31.37 11.15
N LEU A 3 37.56 -31.87 10.26
CA LEU A 3 36.90 -31.10 9.21
C LEU A 3 35.75 -30.30 9.87
N MET A 4 35.90 -28.99 10.05
CA MET A 4 34.80 -28.08 10.45
C MET A 4 33.90 -27.86 9.23
N LEU A 5 32.72 -28.49 9.23
CA LEU A 5 31.64 -28.11 8.32
C LEU A 5 31.08 -26.73 8.76
N PHE A 6 31.40 -25.69 7.99
CA PHE A 6 30.70 -24.41 8.07
C PHE A 6 29.32 -24.58 7.44
N CYS A 7 28.31 -24.71 8.28
CA CYS A 7 26.92 -24.62 7.85
C CYS A 7 26.62 -23.14 7.52
N PHE A 8 26.64 -22.80 6.24
CA PHE A 8 26.14 -21.51 5.76
C PHE A 8 24.61 -21.53 5.94
N SER A 9 24.14 -21.02 7.07
CA SER A 9 22.73 -20.67 7.23
C SER A 9 22.46 -19.52 6.28
N CYS A 10 21.86 -19.79 5.13
CA CYS A 10 21.22 -18.75 4.32
C CYS A 10 20.11 -18.13 5.19
N ILE A 11 20.40 -16.99 5.81
CA ILE A 11 19.38 -16.11 6.35
C ILE A 11 18.67 -15.57 5.10
N PHE A 12 17.54 -16.15 4.73
CA PHE A 12 16.62 -15.52 3.82
C PHE A 12 16.17 -14.22 4.53
N ALA A 13 16.74 -13.11 4.12
CA ALA A 13 16.18 -11.82 4.46
C ALA A 13 14.77 -11.79 3.87
N ALA A 14 13.75 -11.72 4.75
CA ALA A 14 12.39 -11.40 4.33
C ALA A 14 12.45 -10.16 3.44
N GLY A 15 12.10 -10.30 2.19
CA GLY A 15 12.28 -9.25 1.19
C GLY A 15 11.36 -9.47 0.00
N TYR A 16 11.12 -8.41 -0.72
CA TYR A 16 10.29 -8.44 -1.93
C TYR A 16 10.98 -9.24 -3.04
N ASP A 17 10.36 -10.34 -3.46
CA ASP A 17 10.82 -11.18 -4.58
C ASP A 17 10.24 -10.62 -5.90
N PHE A 18 10.90 -9.62 -6.45
CA PHE A 18 10.48 -8.98 -7.69
C PHE A 18 10.57 -9.92 -8.91
N ASP A 19 11.46 -10.92 -8.90
CA ASP A 19 11.60 -11.88 -9.99
C ASP A 19 10.37 -12.80 -10.03
N LYS A 20 9.95 -13.29 -8.87
CA LYS A 20 8.70 -14.04 -8.70
C LYS A 20 7.49 -13.18 -9.09
N LEU A 21 7.43 -11.95 -8.60
CA LEU A 21 6.34 -11.02 -8.86
C LEU A 21 6.20 -10.75 -10.36
N GLY A 22 7.32 -10.46 -11.07
CA GLY A 22 7.35 -10.25 -12.52
C GLY A 22 6.93 -11.49 -13.30
N THR A 23 7.38 -12.69 -12.87
CA THR A 23 6.98 -13.95 -13.46
C THR A 23 5.47 -14.18 -13.36
N LEU A 24 4.90 -13.98 -12.17
CA LEU A 24 3.46 -14.10 -11.92
C LEU A 24 2.67 -13.04 -12.69
N ALA A 25 3.17 -11.79 -12.76
CA ALA A 25 2.56 -10.73 -13.56
C ALA A 25 2.42 -11.14 -15.02
N ARG A 26 3.49 -11.64 -15.62
CA ARG A 26 3.48 -12.12 -17.00
C ARG A 26 2.50 -13.27 -17.22
N GLN A 27 2.53 -14.27 -16.32
CA GLN A 27 1.70 -15.47 -16.45
C GLN A 27 0.20 -15.16 -16.33
N ARG A 28 -0.18 -14.25 -15.43
CA ARG A 28 -1.58 -13.96 -15.11
C ARG A 28 -2.17 -12.83 -15.95
N TYR A 29 -1.35 -11.82 -16.31
CA TYR A 29 -1.80 -10.56 -16.88
C TYR A 29 -1.06 -10.12 -18.15
N GLY A 30 0.02 -10.84 -18.54
CA GLY A 30 0.74 -10.57 -19.79
C GLY A 30 1.99 -9.73 -19.61
N GLU A 31 2.62 -9.41 -20.76
CA GLU A 31 3.94 -8.76 -20.79
C GLU A 31 3.93 -7.31 -20.28
N GLU A 32 2.83 -6.60 -20.46
CA GLU A 32 2.70 -5.23 -19.97
C GLU A 32 2.73 -5.18 -18.44
N ALA A 33 2.01 -6.09 -17.77
CA ALA A 33 2.04 -6.20 -16.31
C ALA A 33 3.45 -6.58 -15.79
N GLN A 34 4.16 -7.47 -16.48
CA GLN A 34 5.55 -7.77 -16.14
C GLN A 34 6.42 -6.52 -16.22
N LYS A 35 6.31 -5.77 -17.32
CA LYS A 35 7.05 -4.53 -17.49
C LYS A 35 6.75 -3.51 -16.41
N ASP A 36 5.49 -3.37 -15.99
CA ASP A 36 5.12 -2.47 -14.89
C ASP A 36 5.77 -2.89 -13.56
N ILE A 37 5.92 -4.19 -13.31
CA ILE A 37 6.66 -4.70 -12.15
C ILE A 37 8.17 -4.40 -12.27
N GLU A 38 8.76 -4.55 -13.45
CA GLU A 38 10.18 -4.23 -13.70
C GLU A 38 10.44 -2.72 -13.49
N ASP A 39 9.59 -1.85 -14.04
CA ASP A 39 9.65 -0.40 -13.85
C ASP A 39 9.54 -0.03 -12.36
N LEU A 40 8.66 -0.71 -11.62
CA LEU A 40 8.47 -0.51 -10.18
C LEU A 40 9.67 -1.02 -9.37
N GLN A 41 10.25 -2.16 -9.73
CA GLN A 41 11.49 -2.68 -9.14
C GLN A 41 12.64 -1.68 -9.29
N GLN A 42 12.81 -1.13 -10.49
CA GLN A 42 13.83 -0.12 -10.76
C GLN A 42 13.58 1.14 -9.93
N LEU A 43 12.35 1.62 -9.87
CA LEU A 43 11.96 2.76 -9.06
C LEU A 43 12.26 2.53 -7.58
N VAL A 44 11.82 1.41 -7.01
CA VAL A 44 12.06 1.05 -5.60
C VAL A 44 13.56 0.98 -5.31
N SER A 45 14.35 0.38 -6.21
CA SER A 45 15.80 0.29 -6.05
C SER A 45 16.47 1.66 -5.96
N GLN A 46 16.08 2.61 -6.81
CA GLN A 46 16.56 3.99 -6.80
C GLN A 46 16.16 4.74 -5.52
N LEU A 47 15.01 4.41 -4.97
CA LEU A 47 14.44 5.09 -3.81
C LEU A 47 14.97 4.59 -2.46
N LYS A 48 15.63 3.44 -2.38
CA LYS A 48 16.06 2.86 -1.09
C LYS A 48 16.86 3.82 -0.21
N THR A 49 17.68 4.67 -0.80
CA THR A 49 18.52 5.66 -0.09
C THR A 49 18.01 7.10 -0.19
N ALA A 50 16.91 7.33 -0.90
CA ALA A 50 16.33 8.66 -1.07
C ALA A 50 15.66 9.15 0.23
N PRO A 51 15.47 10.47 0.40
CA PRO A 51 14.66 11.03 1.49
C PRO A 51 13.21 10.54 1.45
N ASP A 52 12.57 10.38 2.62
CA ASP A 52 11.20 9.88 2.72
C ASP A 52 10.21 10.66 1.83
N VAL A 53 10.32 11.99 1.78
CA VAL A 53 9.43 12.84 0.95
C VAL A 53 9.53 12.50 -0.54
N GLU A 54 10.71 12.18 -1.03
CA GLU A 54 10.90 11.76 -2.42
C GLU A 54 10.28 10.38 -2.68
N LYS A 55 10.47 9.43 -1.75
CA LYS A 55 9.84 8.10 -1.80
C LYS A 55 8.32 8.22 -1.87
N LEU A 56 7.73 9.01 -0.95
CA LEU A 56 6.30 9.24 -0.91
C LEU A 56 5.77 9.77 -2.25
N ARG A 57 6.41 10.82 -2.78
CA ARG A 57 5.99 11.44 -4.03
C ARG A 57 6.09 10.48 -5.21
N LYS A 58 7.22 9.81 -5.39
CA LYS A 58 7.47 8.93 -6.53
C LYS A 58 6.57 7.70 -6.55
N ILE A 59 6.36 7.07 -5.40
CA ILE A 59 5.46 5.90 -5.28
C ILE A 59 3.99 6.34 -5.45
N ASN A 60 3.58 7.45 -4.84
CA ASN A 60 2.23 7.98 -5.02
C ASN A 60 1.95 8.30 -6.50
N ASP A 61 2.89 8.97 -7.17
CA ASP A 61 2.76 9.32 -8.59
C ASP A 61 2.71 8.08 -9.49
N PHE A 62 3.50 7.05 -9.17
CA PHE A 62 3.51 5.80 -9.94
C PHE A 62 2.12 5.18 -9.97
N PHE A 63 1.55 4.90 -8.80
CA PHE A 63 0.24 4.25 -8.72
C PHE A 63 -0.90 5.14 -9.25
N ASN A 64 -0.92 6.43 -8.92
CA ASN A 64 -1.96 7.34 -9.40
C ASN A 64 -1.94 7.56 -10.93
N LYS A 65 -0.82 7.26 -11.60
CA LYS A 65 -0.71 7.33 -13.08
C LYS A 65 -0.95 6.00 -13.78
N LYS A 66 -0.60 4.89 -13.12
CA LYS A 66 -0.66 3.56 -13.73
C LYS A 66 -2.01 2.88 -13.56
N MET A 67 -2.73 3.20 -12.50
CA MET A 67 -4.02 2.58 -12.20
C MET A 67 -5.16 3.56 -12.50
N LEU A 68 -6.22 3.05 -13.08
CA LEU A 68 -7.50 3.73 -13.22
C LEU A 68 -8.36 3.43 -12.00
N PHE A 69 -9.09 4.43 -11.51
CA PHE A 69 -10.11 4.18 -10.49
C PHE A 69 -11.30 3.46 -11.11
N ALA A 70 -11.66 2.31 -10.56
CA ALA A 70 -12.86 1.57 -10.91
C ALA A 70 -13.37 0.83 -9.67
N ASP A 71 -14.70 0.69 -9.58
CA ASP A 71 -15.32 -0.03 -8.47
C ASP A 71 -15.06 -1.54 -8.59
N ASP A 72 -14.92 -2.23 -7.47
CA ASP A 72 -14.65 -3.67 -7.39
C ASP A 72 -15.62 -4.53 -8.19
N ILE A 73 -16.88 -4.15 -8.21
CA ILE A 73 -17.89 -4.88 -8.97
C ILE A 73 -17.59 -4.89 -10.48
N GLU A 74 -16.96 -3.85 -11.00
CA GLU A 74 -16.55 -3.74 -12.40
C GLU A 74 -15.28 -4.55 -12.69
N ILE A 75 -14.33 -4.58 -11.74
CA ILE A 75 -13.03 -5.25 -11.90
C ILE A 75 -13.14 -6.75 -11.60
N TRP A 76 -13.82 -7.08 -10.49
CA TRP A 76 -13.80 -8.43 -9.87
C TRP A 76 -15.14 -9.17 -9.92
N GLY A 77 -16.23 -8.48 -10.30
CA GLY A 77 -17.58 -9.03 -10.27
C GLY A 77 -18.12 -9.29 -8.86
N GLN A 78 -17.47 -8.73 -7.84
CA GLN A 78 -17.88 -8.80 -6.44
C GLN A 78 -17.64 -7.46 -5.78
N SER A 79 -18.35 -7.15 -4.71
CA SER A 79 -18.18 -5.90 -3.96
C SER A 79 -17.08 -6.03 -2.89
N ASP A 80 -16.36 -4.94 -2.66
CA ASP A 80 -15.45 -4.78 -1.52
C ASP A 80 -14.37 -5.90 -1.47
N TYR A 81 -13.63 -6.06 -2.61
CA TYR A 81 -12.50 -6.98 -2.78
C TYR A 81 -11.19 -6.21 -2.64
N TRP A 82 -10.41 -6.49 -1.62
CA TRP A 82 -9.09 -5.88 -1.45
C TRP A 82 -8.05 -6.62 -2.29
N SER A 83 -7.65 -6.04 -3.40
CA SER A 83 -6.69 -6.67 -4.29
C SER A 83 -5.26 -6.62 -3.74
N SER A 84 -4.43 -7.61 -4.13
CA SER A 84 -2.99 -7.49 -3.93
C SER A 84 -2.40 -6.48 -4.93
N PRO A 85 -1.22 -5.90 -4.66
CA PRO A 85 -0.55 -5.03 -5.62
C PRO A 85 -0.30 -5.68 -6.99
N LEU A 86 -0.06 -6.99 -7.03
CA LEU A 86 0.06 -7.72 -8.29
C LEU A 86 -1.25 -7.72 -9.07
N GLU A 87 -2.36 -7.95 -8.37
CA GLU A 87 -3.70 -7.94 -8.98
C GLU A 87 -4.07 -6.55 -9.51
N SER A 88 -3.84 -5.50 -8.71
CA SER A 88 -4.12 -4.11 -9.10
C SER A 88 -3.28 -3.67 -10.30
N ILE A 89 -1.96 -3.97 -10.30
CA ILE A 89 -1.06 -3.67 -11.43
C ILE A 89 -1.48 -4.47 -12.65
N GLY A 90 -1.80 -5.75 -12.47
CA GLY A 90 -2.21 -6.63 -13.56
C GLY A 90 -3.51 -6.21 -14.24
N ARG A 91 -4.44 -5.60 -13.49
CA ARG A 91 -5.68 -5.03 -14.02
C ARG A 91 -5.55 -3.58 -14.44
N GLN A 92 -4.46 -2.90 -14.03
CA GLN A 92 -4.26 -1.46 -14.18
C GLN A 92 -5.46 -0.65 -13.65
N ALA A 93 -6.14 -1.19 -12.66
CA ALA A 93 -7.33 -0.62 -12.05
C ALA A 93 -7.47 -1.06 -10.59
N GLY A 94 -8.20 -0.28 -9.81
CA GLY A 94 -8.51 -0.56 -8.42
C GLY A 94 -9.35 0.55 -7.82
N ASP A 95 -9.89 0.30 -6.64
CA ASP A 95 -10.55 1.33 -5.86
C ASP A 95 -9.64 1.91 -4.76
N CYS A 96 -10.18 2.63 -3.78
CA CYS A 96 -9.38 3.40 -2.83
C CYS A 96 -8.47 2.54 -1.95
N GLU A 97 -8.91 1.36 -1.53
CA GLU A 97 -8.11 0.44 -0.74
C GLU A 97 -6.95 -0.15 -1.55
N ASP A 98 -7.18 -0.48 -2.81
CA ASP A 98 -6.16 -1.04 -3.69
C ASP A 98 -5.01 -0.07 -3.92
N PHE A 99 -5.32 1.19 -4.23
CA PHE A 99 -4.31 2.25 -4.32
C PHE A 99 -3.54 2.42 -3.00
N SER A 100 -4.24 2.40 -1.88
CA SER A 100 -3.64 2.62 -0.56
C SER A 100 -2.73 1.45 -0.16
N ILE A 101 -3.17 0.20 -0.38
CA ILE A 101 -2.41 -1.03 -0.11
C ILE A 101 -1.17 -1.10 -1.00
N ALA A 102 -1.31 -0.83 -2.29
CA ALA A 102 -0.17 -0.85 -3.21
C ALA A 102 0.89 0.18 -2.80
N LYS A 103 0.51 1.43 -2.53
CA LYS A 103 1.43 2.46 -2.04
C LYS A 103 2.10 2.05 -0.72
N TYR A 104 1.33 1.51 0.24
CA TYR A 104 1.84 1.03 1.52
C TYR A 104 2.94 -0.02 1.33
N MET A 105 2.69 -1.04 0.52
CA MET A 105 3.64 -2.14 0.29
C MET A 105 4.92 -1.64 -0.39
N PHE A 106 4.82 -0.83 -1.43
CA PHE A 106 6.02 -0.38 -2.16
C PHE A 106 6.78 0.75 -1.48
N LEU A 107 6.17 1.50 -0.57
CA LEU A 107 6.90 2.37 0.35
C LEU A 107 7.72 1.58 1.39
N LYS A 108 7.18 0.47 1.90
CA LYS A 108 7.95 -0.48 2.73
C LYS A 108 9.13 -1.05 1.93
N ALA A 109 8.91 -1.49 0.68
CA ALA A 109 9.96 -1.98 -0.21
C ALA A 109 11.06 -0.93 -0.47
N ALA A 110 10.69 0.36 -0.49
CA ALA A 110 11.61 1.49 -0.58
C ALA A 110 12.25 1.89 0.76
N ASN A 111 12.20 1.04 1.78
CA ASN A 111 12.76 1.26 3.12
C ASN A 111 12.09 2.40 3.91
N ILE A 112 10.80 2.63 3.76
CA ILE A 112 10.04 3.38 4.76
C ILE A 112 9.66 2.43 5.89
N PRO A 113 10.04 2.72 7.15
CA PRO A 113 9.69 1.88 8.28
C PRO A 113 8.17 1.73 8.44
N ASN A 114 7.72 0.50 8.69
CA ASN A 114 6.30 0.19 8.83
C ASN A 114 5.56 1.04 9.86
N ASN A 115 6.20 1.39 10.97
CA ASN A 115 5.62 2.23 12.02
C ASN A 115 5.33 3.67 11.59
N LYS A 116 5.83 4.10 10.42
CA LYS A 116 5.53 5.40 9.80
C LYS A 116 4.33 5.35 8.85
N LEU A 117 3.80 4.19 8.53
CA LEU A 117 2.74 4.00 7.52
C LEU A 117 1.49 3.42 8.17
N ARG A 118 0.33 3.99 7.85
CA ARG A 118 -0.97 3.46 8.25
C ARG A 118 -1.99 3.61 7.12
N LEU A 119 -2.68 2.53 6.81
CA LEU A 119 -3.90 2.55 6.02
C LEU A 119 -5.00 3.19 6.87
N THR A 120 -5.66 4.21 6.37
CA THR A 120 -6.61 5.01 7.18
C THR A 120 -7.98 5.04 6.52
N TYR A 121 -8.96 4.46 7.21
CA TYR A 121 -10.37 4.61 6.86
C TYR A 121 -10.87 5.99 7.24
N VAL A 122 -11.50 6.66 6.28
CA VAL A 122 -12.03 8.00 6.43
C VAL A 122 -13.45 8.09 5.86
N LYS A 123 -14.20 9.08 6.31
CA LYS A 123 -15.36 9.61 5.58
C LYS A 123 -14.85 10.74 4.69
N ALA A 124 -14.97 10.59 3.37
CA ALA A 124 -14.61 11.61 2.39
C ALA A 124 -15.85 12.41 1.99
N GLN A 125 -15.74 13.74 2.04
CA GLN A 125 -16.75 14.66 1.53
C GLN A 125 -16.42 14.98 0.07
N LEU A 126 -17.28 14.54 -0.84
CA LEU A 126 -17.14 14.79 -2.26
C LEU A 126 -18.08 15.93 -2.67
N ASN A 127 -17.60 16.79 -3.57
CA ASN A 127 -18.41 17.86 -4.14
C ASN A 127 -18.44 17.72 -5.67
N ASN A 128 -19.50 17.14 -6.18
CA ASN A 128 -19.72 16.95 -7.61
C ASN A 128 -20.71 18.00 -8.11
N GLY A 129 -20.17 19.09 -8.68
CA GLY A 129 -21.03 20.13 -9.28
C GLY A 129 -21.98 20.84 -8.30
N GLY A 130 -21.59 21.01 -7.03
CA GLY A 130 -22.42 21.60 -5.98
C GLY A 130 -23.21 20.61 -5.13
N GLN A 131 -23.33 19.35 -5.55
CA GLN A 131 -23.93 18.30 -4.75
C GLN A 131 -22.89 17.67 -3.83
N LYS A 132 -23.08 17.86 -2.52
CA LYS A 132 -22.22 17.25 -1.48
C LYS A 132 -22.69 15.83 -1.20
N SER A 133 -21.76 14.90 -1.20
CA SER A 133 -21.98 13.51 -0.74
C SER A 133 -20.87 13.09 0.23
N VAL A 134 -21.15 12.12 1.05
CA VAL A 134 -20.16 11.51 1.97
C VAL A 134 -20.03 10.04 1.60
N ARG A 135 -18.79 9.59 1.38
CA ARG A 135 -18.49 8.18 1.08
C ARG A 135 -17.45 7.64 2.05
N ALA A 136 -17.50 6.33 2.28
CA ALA A 136 -16.38 5.60 2.85
C ALA A 136 -15.20 5.68 1.87
N HIS A 137 -13.99 5.86 2.40
CA HIS A 137 -12.79 6.00 1.59
C HIS A 137 -11.58 5.52 2.38
N MET A 138 -10.53 5.08 1.69
CA MET A 138 -9.26 4.71 2.30
C MET A 138 -8.13 5.53 1.70
N VAL A 139 -7.24 6.00 2.58
CA VAL A 139 -6.02 6.71 2.21
C VAL A 139 -4.82 6.11 2.92
N LEU A 140 -3.62 6.37 2.40
CA LEU A 140 -2.39 6.05 3.11
C LEU A 140 -1.91 7.28 3.88
N SER A 141 -1.68 7.12 5.18
CA SER A 141 -1.15 8.13 6.08
C SER A 141 0.33 7.83 6.39
N TYR A 142 1.20 8.82 6.18
CA TYR A 142 2.62 8.75 6.55
C TYR A 142 2.91 9.65 7.74
N TYR A 143 3.53 9.11 8.77
CA TYR A 143 3.94 9.80 10.00
C TYR A 143 5.47 9.90 10.06
N ALA A 144 6.04 11.10 10.02
CA ALA A 144 7.49 11.29 10.18
C ALA A 144 7.99 10.78 11.54
N THR A 145 7.21 11.01 12.60
CA THR A 145 7.34 10.45 13.95
C THR A 145 5.95 10.01 14.43
N PRO A 146 5.82 9.15 15.47
CA PRO A 146 4.52 8.67 15.94
C PRO A 146 3.52 9.76 16.34
N GLN A 147 4.01 10.94 16.71
CA GLN A 147 3.20 12.09 17.14
C GLN A 147 3.09 13.18 16.07
N ALA A 148 3.79 13.02 14.94
CA ALA A 148 3.72 14.00 13.87
C ALA A 148 2.34 14.00 13.20
N GLU A 149 1.95 15.14 12.69
CA GLU A 149 0.84 15.24 11.77
C GLU A 149 1.12 14.40 10.52
N PRO A 150 0.20 13.52 10.09
CA PRO A 150 0.46 12.69 8.93
C PRO A 150 0.33 13.47 7.61
N LEU A 151 1.15 13.06 6.66
CA LEU A 151 0.97 13.37 5.26
C LEU A 151 0.03 12.33 4.63
N ILE A 152 -0.93 12.80 3.83
CA ILE A 152 -1.97 11.97 3.21
C ILE A 152 -1.62 11.72 1.74
N LEU A 153 -1.56 10.43 1.38
CA LEU A 153 -1.43 9.96 0.01
C LEU A 153 -2.77 9.37 -0.42
N ASP A 154 -3.32 9.92 -1.49
CA ASP A 154 -4.68 9.64 -1.94
C ASP A 154 -4.71 9.41 -3.45
N ASN A 155 -5.71 8.69 -3.95
CA ASN A 155 -5.97 8.56 -5.38
C ASN A 155 -6.94 9.64 -5.91
N LEU A 156 -7.83 10.17 -5.04
CA LEU A 156 -8.77 11.23 -5.41
C LEU A 156 -8.10 12.60 -5.48
N VAL A 157 -7.10 12.84 -4.63
CA VAL A 157 -6.31 14.06 -4.60
C VAL A 157 -4.84 13.71 -4.80
N PRO A 158 -4.30 13.85 -6.04
CA PRO A 158 -2.96 13.36 -6.38
C PRO A 158 -1.81 14.00 -5.58
N GLY A 159 -1.99 15.24 -5.11
CA GLY A 159 -1.01 15.92 -4.25
C GLY A 159 -0.95 15.31 -2.85
N ILE A 160 0.25 15.35 -2.24
CA ILE A 160 0.45 14.90 -0.86
C ILE A 160 0.33 16.12 0.05
N TYR A 161 -0.61 16.09 0.99
CA TYR A 161 -0.92 17.20 1.89
C TYR A 161 -0.93 16.75 3.35
N PRO A 162 -0.61 17.66 4.30
CA PRO A 162 -0.86 17.41 5.71
C PRO A 162 -2.35 17.15 5.98
N ALA A 163 -2.65 16.35 7.00
CA ALA A 163 -4.04 16.03 7.35
C ALA A 163 -4.88 17.27 7.67
N SER A 164 -4.29 18.31 8.25
CA SER A 164 -4.96 19.59 8.54
C SER A 164 -5.42 20.35 7.29
N GLU A 165 -4.82 20.09 6.14
CA GLU A 165 -5.22 20.64 4.85
C GLU A 165 -6.29 19.81 4.13
N ARG A 166 -6.51 18.56 4.55
CA ARG A 166 -7.51 17.63 4.01
C ARG A 166 -8.81 17.68 4.84
N LYS A 167 -9.43 18.84 4.86
CA LYS A 167 -10.71 19.09 5.59
C LYS A 167 -11.89 18.32 5.02
N ASP A 168 -11.74 17.78 3.82
CA ASP A 168 -12.67 16.85 3.16
C ASP A 168 -12.66 15.46 3.78
N LEU A 169 -11.65 15.11 4.58
CA LEU A 169 -11.48 13.79 5.19
C LEU A 169 -11.77 13.82 6.71
N SER A 170 -12.56 12.86 7.17
CA SER A 170 -12.81 12.64 8.61
C SER A 170 -12.36 11.22 8.98
N PRO A 171 -11.23 11.06 9.69
CA PRO A 171 -10.68 9.74 10.01
C PRO A 171 -11.59 8.98 10.98
N ILE A 172 -11.70 7.66 10.77
CA ILE A 172 -12.48 6.74 11.60
C ILE A 172 -11.52 5.88 12.42
N PHE A 173 -10.65 5.13 11.74
CA PHE A 173 -9.56 4.35 12.32
C PHE A 173 -8.45 4.17 11.30
N SER A 174 -7.28 3.76 11.77
CA SER A 174 -6.16 3.40 10.90
C SER A 174 -5.54 2.07 11.34
N PHE A 175 -4.82 1.41 10.44
CA PHE A 175 -4.20 0.13 10.72
C PHE A 175 -2.96 -0.10 9.84
N ASN A 176 -2.15 -1.06 10.23
CA ASN A 176 -1.12 -1.66 9.41
C ASN A 176 -0.90 -3.14 9.85
N ASP A 177 0.21 -3.78 9.47
CA ASP A 177 0.49 -5.16 9.87
C ASP A 177 0.81 -5.35 11.37
N LYS A 178 0.93 -4.27 12.15
CA LYS A 178 1.28 -4.29 13.59
C LYS A 178 0.15 -3.89 14.52
N GLY A 179 -0.94 -3.30 14.00
CA GLY A 179 -2.03 -2.93 14.88
C GLY A 179 -3.09 -2.04 14.28
N ILE A 180 -4.09 -1.74 15.10
CA ILE A 180 -5.21 -0.83 14.82
C ILE A 180 -5.13 0.37 15.75
N TRP A 181 -5.33 1.56 15.20
CA TRP A 181 -5.41 2.82 15.93
C TRP A 181 -6.79 3.44 15.78
N VAL A 182 -7.37 3.84 16.88
CA VAL A 182 -8.68 4.53 16.93
C VAL A 182 -8.50 5.87 17.62
N GLY A 183 -8.96 6.94 17.00
CA GLY A 183 -8.79 8.30 17.51
C GLY A 183 -7.32 8.74 17.45
N SER A 184 -6.92 9.62 18.37
CA SER A 184 -5.58 10.24 18.44
C SER A 184 -4.57 9.46 19.27
N ASN A 185 -4.88 8.25 19.75
CA ASN A 185 -3.94 7.46 20.54
C ASN A 185 -2.75 7.02 19.68
N PRO A 186 -1.49 7.33 20.06
CA PRO A 186 -0.31 6.92 19.29
C PRO A 186 -0.01 5.42 19.39
N ASN A 187 -0.53 4.74 20.43
CA ASN A 187 -0.33 3.29 20.61
C ASN A 187 -1.46 2.50 19.93
N PRO A 188 -1.14 1.36 19.28
CA PRO A 188 -2.17 0.49 18.71
C PRO A 188 -3.05 -0.07 19.83
N LYS A 189 -4.33 -0.20 19.53
CA LYS A 189 -5.32 -0.76 20.48
C LYS A 189 -5.35 -2.27 20.40
N ASP A 190 -5.12 -2.82 19.21
CA ASP A 190 -5.33 -4.25 18.94
C ASP A 190 -4.52 -4.72 17.72
N ASP A 191 -4.48 -6.04 17.47
CA ASP A 191 -3.88 -6.63 16.29
C ASP A 191 -4.83 -6.51 15.07
N ALA A 192 -4.35 -5.87 14.00
CA ALA A 192 -5.14 -5.67 12.79
C ALA A 192 -5.53 -6.98 12.10
N GLN A 193 -4.65 -7.98 12.09
CA GLN A 193 -4.90 -9.25 11.39
C GLN A 193 -5.99 -10.09 12.07
N SER A 194 -6.16 -9.96 13.38
CA SER A 194 -7.21 -10.67 14.13
C SER A 194 -8.60 -10.06 13.93
N HIS A 195 -8.69 -8.77 13.61
CA HIS A 195 -9.95 -8.04 13.50
C HIS A 195 -10.38 -7.69 12.07
N LEU A 196 -9.43 -7.63 11.11
CA LEU A 196 -9.69 -7.27 9.72
C LEU A 196 -9.43 -8.48 8.80
N SER A 197 -10.48 -9.27 8.53
CA SER A 197 -10.38 -10.48 7.71
C SER A 197 -9.83 -10.19 6.31
N LYS A 198 -10.30 -9.13 5.65
CA LYS A 198 -9.83 -8.73 4.33
C LYS A 198 -8.35 -8.35 4.31
N TRP A 199 -7.89 -7.63 5.34
CA TRP A 199 -6.47 -7.31 5.49
C TRP A 199 -5.63 -8.57 5.62
N ARG A 200 -6.07 -9.53 6.44
CA ARG A 200 -5.40 -10.82 6.57
C ARG A 200 -5.37 -11.59 5.24
N ASP A 201 -6.48 -11.61 4.53
CA ASP A 201 -6.59 -12.34 3.26
C ASP A 201 -5.70 -11.73 2.17
N VAL A 202 -5.60 -10.40 2.06
CA VAL A 202 -4.69 -9.75 1.12
C VAL A 202 -3.23 -9.95 1.50
N LEU A 203 -2.89 -9.92 2.80
CA LEU A 203 -1.53 -10.23 3.27
C LEU A 203 -1.10 -11.66 2.89
N LEU A 204 -1.98 -12.65 3.04
CA LEU A 204 -1.70 -14.03 2.65
C LEU A 204 -1.45 -14.15 1.13
N ARG A 205 -2.24 -13.47 0.30
CA ARG A 205 -2.01 -13.44 -1.15
C ARG A 205 -0.69 -12.77 -1.50
N MET A 206 -0.38 -11.63 -0.89
CA MET A 206 0.89 -10.92 -1.09
C MET A 206 2.09 -11.80 -0.73
N GLN A 207 2.03 -12.54 0.37
CA GLN A 207 3.08 -13.48 0.76
C GLN A 207 3.28 -14.59 -0.29
N MET A 208 2.18 -15.14 -0.82
CA MET A 208 2.25 -16.12 -1.90
C MET A 208 2.81 -15.54 -3.22
N GLU A 209 2.72 -14.24 -3.40
CA GLU A 209 3.21 -13.51 -4.57
C GLU A 209 4.66 -13.01 -4.41
N GLY A 210 5.26 -13.16 -3.23
CA GLY A 210 6.63 -12.71 -2.95
C GLY A 210 6.73 -11.30 -2.39
N LEU A 211 5.63 -10.76 -1.86
CA LEU A 211 5.58 -9.49 -1.16
C LEU A 211 5.47 -9.75 0.36
N GLU A 212 6.57 -9.57 1.11
CA GLU A 212 6.62 -9.78 2.57
C GLU A 212 6.88 -8.50 3.36
#